data_19d0c5fa3e3e579a9efce927ebc014e1
#
_entry.id   19d0c5fa3e3e579a9efce927ebc014e1
#
_cell.length_a   1.000
_cell.length_b   1.000
_cell.length_c   1.000
_cell.angle_alpha   90.00
_cell.angle_beta   90.00
_cell.angle_gamma   90.00
#
_symmetry.space_group_name_H-M   'P 1'
#
loop_
_entity.id
_entity.type
_entity.pdbx_description
1 polymer ?
#
loop_
_entity_poly.entity_id
_entity_poly.type
_entity_poly.pdbx_seq_one_letter_code
_entity_poly.pdbx_strand_id
1 'polypeptide(L)'
;MLIFYFHKMKNLIVVLLFPAICFSQQKYPYKNLVLEGGGVRGLAYAGAFSELEKNGILKQIDKVAGTSAGAIAGVMVSLGYSAKEIDSIMRTLPVEEFNDGRGGIVGKYKRVRHKFGLYKGEKFEVWMQELIRYKTGDSNLSFAQLHQLHLENNLYKDFYCTGTNLSKQQLEVFSFEHTPNMPVGLAVRISGGIPFYFEPIILNNLFQKIEKPDTISFRNYYVDGGMIANYPISIFDTCQNGGDPLSCEHLQFNQQTLGIKLERPAQIDSLKNNSNNIPPFKIRSFKEYIHAFNNLVIETLNRKYPNLENEKNRTIYVSYGTIRSTVRKMKPAEKEMLFNNGVNAVADFLNLK
;
A
#
# COMPACT_ATOMS: atom_id res chain seq x y z
N MET A 1 36.37 -19.40 85.10
CA MET A 1 35.05 -19.95 84.93
C MET A 1 34.43 -19.20 83.69
N LEU A 2 34.64 -19.78 82.49
CA LEU A 2 34.15 -19.16 81.20
C LEU A 2 32.82 -19.79 80.87
N ILE A 3 31.81 -18.95 80.69
CA ILE A 3 30.45 -19.35 80.23
C ILE A 3 30.37 -19.03 78.74
N PHE A 4 30.27 -20.09 77.92
CA PHE A 4 30.02 -19.98 76.50
C PHE A 4 28.50 -19.70 76.20
N TYR A 5 28.25 -18.60 75.56
CA TYR A 5 26.89 -18.31 74.97
C TYR A 5 26.86 -18.73 73.51
N PHE A 6 26.12 -19.79 73.20
CA PHE A 6 25.79 -20.17 71.84
C PHE A 6 24.61 -19.31 71.32
N HIS A 7 24.90 -18.45 70.34
CA HIS A 7 23.88 -17.70 69.66
C HIS A 7 23.38 -18.52 68.46
N LYS A 8 22.10 -18.90 68.48
CA LYS A 8 21.45 -19.56 67.33
C LYS A 8 21.25 -18.54 66.20
N MET A 9 22.01 -18.67 65.14
CA MET A 9 21.74 -17.98 63.85
C MET A 9 20.55 -18.67 63.18
N LYS A 10 19.42 -17.97 63.10
CA LYS A 10 18.29 -18.33 62.24
C LYS A 10 18.65 -18.01 60.80
N ASN A 11 18.72 -18.98 59.94
CA ASN A 11 18.90 -18.82 58.50
C ASN A 11 17.69 -18.09 57.93
N LEU A 12 17.83 -16.80 57.59
CA LEU A 12 16.87 -16.02 56.85
C LEU A 12 17.06 -16.34 55.35
N ILE A 13 16.18 -17.21 54.80
CA ILE A 13 16.13 -17.43 53.36
C ILE A 13 15.44 -16.24 52.76
N VAL A 14 16.20 -15.32 52.17
CA VAL A 14 15.66 -14.23 51.32
C VAL A 14 15.34 -14.82 49.96
N VAL A 15 14.09 -15.14 49.71
CA VAL A 15 13.58 -15.51 48.36
C VAL A 15 13.49 -14.22 47.54
N LEU A 16 14.51 -13.97 46.72
CA LEU A 16 14.46 -12.94 45.69
C LEU A 16 13.48 -13.38 44.59
N LEU A 17 12.23 -12.93 44.71
CA LEU A 17 11.26 -12.96 43.60
C LEU A 17 11.74 -12.02 42.50
N PHE A 18 12.53 -12.53 41.55
CA PHE A 18 12.72 -11.86 40.27
C PHE A 18 11.40 -11.88 39.53
N PRO A 19 10.82 -10.70 39.16
CA PRO A 19 9.69 -10.70 38.24
C PRO A 19 10.20 -11.34 36.94
N ALA A 20 9.66 -12.49 36.58
CA ALA A 20 9.85 -13.04 35.25
C ALA A 20 9.23 -12.05 34.28
N ILE A 21 10.07 -11.19 33.72
CA ILE A 21 9.69 -10.37 32.57
C ILE A 21 9.50 -11.37 31.42
N CYS A 22 8.23 -11.83 31.26
CA CYS A 22 7.83 -12.53 30.07
C CYS A 22 8.04 -11.56 28.88
N PHE A 23 9.22 -11.60 28.27
CA PHE A 23 9.37 -11.12 26.91
C PHE A 23 8.43 -11.99 26.06
N SER A 24 7.24 -11.45 25.76
CA SER A 24 6.39 -12.03 24.74
C SER A 24 7.23 -12.10 23.47
N GLN A 25 7.69 -13.30 23.14
CA GLN A 25 8.46 -13.51 21.92
C GLN A 25 7.55 -13.13 20.77
N GLN A 26 7.94 -12.09 20.01
CA GLN A 26 7.16 -11.56 18.91
C GLN A 26 6.96 -12.70 17.90
N LYS A 27 5.72 -13.17 17.77
CA LYS A 27 5.37 -14.35 16.97
C LYS A 27 5.67 -14.16 15.49
N TYR A 28 5.57 -12.93 14.99
CA TYR A 28 5.75 -12.59 13.57
C TYR A 28 6.83 -11.51 13.43
N PRO A 29 7.77 -11.64 12.47
CA PRO A 29 8.92 -10.74 12.36
C PRO A 29 8.64 -9.45 11.59
N TYR A 30 7.41 -9.24 11.08
CA TYR A 30 7.11 -8.23 10.10
C TYR A 30 7.18 -6.80 10.65
N LYS A 31 7.96 -5.95 9.96
CA LYS A 31 8.16 -4.53 10.23
C LYS A 31 7.70 -3.65 9.07
N ASN A 32 7.64 -4.19 7.87
CA ASN A 32 7.27 -3.48 6.66
C ASN A 32 6.04 -4.13 6.04
N LEU A 33 5.12 -3.31 5.53
CA LEU A 33 3.92 -3.75 4.81
C LEU A 33 3.92 -3.16 3.41
N VAL A 34 3.71 -4.00 2.39
CA VAL A 34 3.65 -3.58 0.98
C VAL A 34 2.33 -3.99 0.35
N LEU A 35 1.65 -3.05 -0.31
CA LEU A 35 0.30 -3.20 -0.83
C LEU A 35 0.25 -2.97 -2.34
N GLU A 36 -0.29 -3.92 -3.09
CA GLU A 36 -0.46 -3.84 -4.53
C GLU A 36 -1.56 -2.85 -4.94
N GLY A 37 -1.45 -2.28 -6.14
CA GLY A 37 -2.52 -1.53 -6.79
C GLY A 37 -3.65 -2.44 -7.29
N GLY A 38 -4.91 -1.98 -7.22
CA GLY A 38 -6.03 -2.84 -7.61
C GLY A 38 -7.37 -2.16 -7.86
N GLY A 39 -7.43 -0.83 -7.85
CA GLY A 39 -8.68 -0.07 -7.98
C GLY A 39 -9.68 -0.46 -6.88
N VAL A 40 -10.96 -0.67 -7.24
CA VAL A 40 -11.99 -1.03 -6.23
C VAL A 40 -11.76 -2.36 -5.51
N ARG A 41 -10.88 -3.23 -6.03
CA ARG A 41 -10.47 -4.48 -5.36
C ARG A 41 -9.75 -4.23 -4.04
N GLY A 42 -9.17 -3.03 -3.87
CA GLY A 42 -8.49 -2.62 -2.64
C GLY A 42 -9.35 -2.69 -1.38
N LEU A 43 -10.69 -2.81 -1.51
CA LEU A 43 -11.55 -3.08 -0.35
C LEU A 43 -11.18 -4.40 0.35
N ALA A 44 -10.57 -5.35 -0.34
CA ALA A 44 -10.06 -6.58 0.26
C ALA A 44 -9.00 -6.32 1.36
N TYR A 45 -8.29 -5.19 1.31
CA TYR A 45 -7.34 -4.80 2.34
C TYR A 45 -7.99 -4.57 3.70
N ALA A 46 -9.25 -4.11 3.74
CA ALA A 46 -9.96 -3.92 5.01
C ALA A 46 -10.10 -5.25 5.79
N GLY A 47 -10.45 -6.33 5.09
CA GLY A 47 -10.50 -7.67 5.69
C GLY A 47 -9.12 -8.19 6.09
N ALA A 48 -8.11 -7.99 5.22
CA ALA A 48 -6.74 -8.37 5.55
C ALA A 48 -6.22 -7.63 6.80
N PHE A 49 -6.46 -6.32 6.89
CA PHE A 49 -6.05 -5.52 8.06
C PHE A 49 -6.78 -5.94 9.32
N SER A 50 -8.07 -6.31 9.24
CA SER A 50 -8.81 -6.83 10.39
C SER A 50 -8.14 -8.06 10.99
N GLU A 51 -7.71 -9.01 10.17
CA GLU A 51 -7.03 -10.22 10.66
C GLU A 51 -5.58 -9.95 11.07
N LEU A 52 -4.84 -9.06 10.39
CA LEU A 52 -3.50 -8.62 10.80
C LEU A 52 -3.53 -7.86 12.14
N GLU A 53 -4.53 -7.00 12.36
CA GLU A 53 -4.72 -6.26 13.63
C GLU A 53 -5.02 -7.21 14.78
N LYS A 54 -5.94 -8.15 14.59
CA LYS A 54 -6.30 -9.20 15.55
C LYS A 54 -5.09 -10.04 15.98
N ASN A 55 -4.16 -10.30 15.07
CA ASN A 55 -2.92 -11.01 15.34
C ASN A 55 -1.76 -10.11 15.82
N GLY A 56 -2.02 -8.82 16.08
CA GLY A 56 -1.05 -7.85 16.58
C GLY A 56 0.01 -7.41 15.56
N ILE A 57 -0.11 -7.83 14.29
CA ILE A 57 0.89 -7.57 13.25
C ILE A 57 0.87 -6.09 12.84
N LEU A 58 -0.31 -5.47 12.64
CA LEU A 58 -0.38 -4.05 12.23
C LEU A 58 0.29 -3.11 13.24
N LYS A 59 0.26 -3.45 14.54
CA LYS A 59 0.91 -2.65 15.58
C LYS A 59 2.44 -2.67 15.48
N GLN A 60 3.01 -3.72 14.90
CA GLN A 60 4.45 -3.92 14.79
C GLN A 60 5.05 -3.29 13.53
N ILE A 61 4.20 -2.95 12.56
CA ILE A 61 4.63 -2.33 11.30
C ILE A 61 5.19 -0.94 11.60
N ASP A 62 6.35 -0.65 11.03
CA ASP A 62 7.03 0.63 11.11
C ASP A 62 6.96 1.40 9.78
N LYS A 63 7.00 0.67 8.63
CA LYS A 63 6.97 1.25 7.28
C LYS A 63 5.86 0.62 6.44
N VAL A 64 5.14 1.45 5.69
CA VAL A 64 4.08 1.00 4.78
C VAL A 64 4.34 1.55 3.38
N ALA A 65 4.32 0.68 2.38
CA ALA A 65 4.41 1.07 0.99
C ALA A 65 3.18 0.61 0.20
N GLY A 66 2.80 1.37 -0.82
CA GLY A 66 1.70 0.96 -1.69
C GLY A 66 1.65 1.68 -3.01
N THR A 67 0.91 1.10 -3.95
CA THR A 67 0.64 1.67 -5.27
C THR A 67 -0.87 1.80 -5.46
N SER A 68 -1.35 2.92 -6.02
CA SER A 68 -2.76 3.08 -6.39
C SER A 68 -3.71 2.80 -5.21
N ALA A 69 -4.61 1.81 -5.32
CA ALA A 69 -5.48 1.38 -4.23
C ALA A 69 -4.69 0.94 -2.98
N GLY A 70 -3.51 0.35 -3.17
CA GLY A 70 -2.60 0.01 -2.08
C GLY A 70 -2.01 1.24 -1.40
N ALA A 71 -1.78 2.34 -2.12
CA ALA A 71 -1.35 3.61 -1.53
C ALA A 71 -2.48 4.24 -0.68
N ILE A 72 -3.74 4.17 -1.17
CA ILE A 72 -4.91 4.64 -0.42
C ILE A 72 -5.08 3.85 0.88
N ALA A 73 -5.00 2.52 0.83
CA ALA A 73 -5.11 1.68 2.00
C ALA A 73 -3.90 1.85 2.94
N GLY A 74 -2.69 1.94 2.37
CA GLY A 74 -1.44 2.09 3.11
C GLY A 74 -1.33 3.38 3.88
N VAL A 75 -1.73 4.51 3.30
CA VAL A 75 -1.71 5.79 4.00
C VAL A 75 -2.65 5.80 5.21
N MET A 76 -3.82 5.13 5.14
CA MET A 76 -4.71 5.00 6.29
C MET A 76 -4.04 4.21 7.43
N VAL A 77 -3.34 3.11 7.11
CA VAL A 77 -2.55 2.38 8.12
C VAL A 77 -1.44 3.29 8.70
N SER A 78 -0.75 4.04 7.84
CA SER A 78 0.33 4.95 8.27
C SER A 78 -0.15 6.10 9.14
N LEU A 79 -1.40 6.52 9.00
CA LEU A 79 -2.06 7.54 9.82
C LEU A 79 -2.69 6.96 11.11
N GLY A 80 -2.52 5.68 11.38
CA GLY A 80 -3.05 5.04 12.59
C GLY A 80 -4.57 4.84 12.58
N TYR A 81 -5.19 4.68 11.41
CA TYR A 81 -6.57 4.20 11.34
C TYR A 81 -6.63 2.75 11.77
N SER A 82 -7.58 2.38 12.64
CA SER A 82 -7.88 0.99 12.96
C SER A 82 -8.47 0.25 11.75
N ALA A 83 -8.34 -1.07 11.73
CA ALA A 83 -8.93 -1.88 10.66
C ALA A 83 -10.44 -1.65 10.51
N LYS A 84 -11.16 -1.42 11.62
CA LYS A 84 -12.60 -1.11 11.62
C LYS A 84 -12.90 0.25 10.95
N GLU A 85 -12.10 1.29 11.24
CA GLU A 85 -12.25 2.60 10.59
C GLU A 85 -11.97 2.47 9.10
N ILE A 86 -10.90 1.75 8.71
CA ILE A 86 -10.54 1.49 7.30
C ILE A 86 -11.67 0.75 6.58
N ASP A 87 -12.26 -0.28 7.18
CA ASP A 87 -13.41 -0.99 6.59
C ASP A 87 -14.59 -0.05 6.34
N SER A 88 -14.94 0.77 7.32
CA SER A 88 -16.02 1.76 7.19
C SER A 88 -15.76 2.74 6.05
N ILE A 89 -14.55 3.31 5.99
CA ILE A 89 -14.13 4.26 4.94
C ILE A 89 -14.15 3.60 3.56
N MET A 90 -13.57 2.40 3.43
CA MET A 90 -13.49 1.70 2.14
C MET A 90 -14.88 1.24 1.64
N ARG A 91 -15.79 0.85 2.54
CA ARG A 91 -17.18 0.52 2.18
C ARG A 91 -17.98 1.72 1.72
N THR A 92 -17.69 2.90 2.23
CA THR A 92 -18.40 4.15 1.92
C THR A 92 -17.66 5.05 0.93
N LEU A 93 -16.56 4.54 0.34
CA LEU A 93 -15.73 5.28 -0.62
C LEU A 93 -16.59 5.94 -1.72
N PRO A 94 -16.56 7.28 -1.87
CA PRO A 94 -17.43 8.00 -2.78
C PRO A 94 -16.88 8.01 -4.22
N VAL A 95 -16.65 6.82 -4.79
CA VAL A 95 -15.98 6.65 -6.11
C VAL A 95 -16.68 7.38 -7.24
N GLU A 96 -18.02 7.57 -7.15
CA GLU A 96 -18.79 8.30 -8.17
C GLU A 96 -18.56 9.81 -8.09
N GLU A 97 -18.26 10.33 -6.90
CA GLU A 97 -17.94 11.75 -6.71
C GLU A 97 -16.57 12.12 -7.26
N PHE A 98 -15.63 11.15 -7.31
CA PHE A 98 -14.33 11.33 -7.93
C PHE A 98 -14.41 11.54 -9.44
N ASN A 99 -15.57 11.23 -10.05
CA ASN A 99 -15.89 11.51 -11.44
C ASN A 99 -16.23 13.00 -11.66
N ASP A 100 -15.36 13.87 -11.22
CA ASP A 100 -15.52 15.31 -11.24
C ASP A 100 -15.23 15.94 -12.61
N GLY A 101 -15.70 17.19 -12.79
CA GLY A 101 -15.54 17.96 -14.00
C GLY A 101 -16.84 18.25 -14.71
N ARG A 102 -16.98 19.49 -15.21
CA ARG A 102 -18.20 20.04 -15.84
C ARG A 102 -18.25 19.72 -17.35
N GLY A 103 -19.45 19.86 -17.95
CA GLY A 103 -19.64 19.88 -19.41
C GLY A 103 -20.01 18.54 -20.04
N GLY A 104 -20.48 17.55 -19.28
CA GLY A 104 -20.98 16.27 -19.81
C GLY A 104 -20.00 15.59 -20.78
N ILE A 105 -20.49 15.01 -21.88
CA ILE A 105 -19.68 14.28 -22.87
C ILE A 105 -18.70 15.23 -23.58
N VAL A 106 -19.13 16.43 -23.96
CA VAL A 106 -18.29 17.43 -24.64
C VAL A 106 -17.16 17.89 -23.71
N GLY A 107 -17.46 18.13 -22.43
CA GLY A 107 -16.43 18.47 -21.44
C GLY A 107 -15.42 17.35 -21.23
N LYS A 108 -15.85 16.08 -21.20
CA LYS A 108 -14.95 14.92 -21.14
C LYS A 108 -14.03 14.86 -22.36
N TYR A 109 -14.57 15.01 -23.57
CA TYR A 109 -13.77 15.02 -24.80
C TYR A 109 -12.71 16.13 -24.78
N LYS A 110 -13.10 17.37 -24.40
CA LYS A 110 -12.17 18.50 -24.29
C LYS A 110 -11.06 18.22 -23.26
N ARG A 111 -11.41 17.63 -22.10
CA ARG A 111 -10.40 17.28 -21.07
C ARG A 111 -9.44 16.22 -21.58
N VAL A 112 -9.92 15.14 -22.17
CA VAL A 112 -9.04 14.10 -22.73
C VAL A 112 -8.07 14.70 -23.75
N ARG A 113 -8.55 15.57 -24.64
CA ARG A 113 -7.72 16.16 -25.69
C ARG A 113 -6.70 17.18 -25.18
N HIS A 114 -7.02 17.96 -24.16
CA HIS A 114 -6.20 19.09 -23.71
C HIS A 114 -5.62 18.93 -22.30
N LYS A 115 -6.15 17.99 -21.52
CA LYS A 115 -5.79 17.73 -20.13
C LYS A 115 -5.44 16.26 -19.87
N PHE A 116 -5.54 15.40 -20.89
CA PHE A 116 -5.16 13.98 -20.87
C PHE A 116 -5.95 13.10 -19.91
N GLY A 117 -7.11 13.55 -19.39
CA GLY A 117 -7.98 12.79 -18.48
C GLY A 117 -9.47 13.05 -18.68
N LEU A 118 -10.31 12.05 -18.38
CA LEU A 118 -11.77 12.17 -18.40
C LEU A 118 -12.29 13.02 -17.24
N TYR A 119 -11.64 12.91 -16.07
CA TYR A 119 -12.01 13.55 -14.82
C TYR A 119 -10.82 14.29 -14.24
N LYS A 120 -11.08 15.35 -13.46
CA LYS A 120 -10.01 16.16 -12.86
C LYS A 120 -9.29 15.44 -11.71
N GLY A 121 -10.04 14.70 -10.89
CA GLY A 121 -9.55 14.06 -9.69
C GLY A 121 -9.28 15.03 -8.52
N GLU A 122 -9.80 16.27 -8.58
CA GLU A 122 -9.71 17.25 -7.48
C GLU A 122 -10.49 16.77 -6.25
N LYS A 123 -11.68 16.18 -6.45
CA LYS A 123 -12.47 15.63 -5.35
C LYS A 123 -11.80 14.43 -4.67
N PHE A 124 -11.04 13.63 -5.42
CA PHE A 124 -10.23 12.56 -4.84
C PHE A 124 -9.10 13.14 -3.96
N GLU A 125 -8.42 14.18 -4.45
CA GLU A 125 -7.38 14.87 -3.68
C GLU A 125 -7.94 15.47 -2.37
N VAL A 126 -9.05 16.21 -2.46
CA VAL A 126 -9.74 16.77 -1.29
C VAL A 126 -10.19 15.70 -0.29
N TRP A 127 -10.77 14.61 -0.78
CA TRP A 127 -11.17 13.49 0.09
C TRP A 127 -9.98 12.90 0.84
N MET A 128 -8.83 12.74 0.17
CA MET A 128 -7.61 12.27 0.81
C MET A 128 -7.08 13.27 1.85
N GLN A 129 -7.10 14.56 1.53
CA GLN A 129 -6.71 15.63 2.45
C GLN A 129 -7.56 15.63 3.73
N GLU A 130 -8.88 15.39 3.60
CA GLU A 130 -9.78 15.28 4.75
C GLU A 130 -9.48 14.06 5.64
N LEU A 131 -9.14 12.92 5.06
CA LEU A 131 -8.69 11.76 5.83
C LEU A 131 -7.41 12.07 6.62
N ILE A 132 -6.43 12.70 5.98
CA ILE A 132 -5.18 13.09 6.63
C ILE A 132 -5.48 14.09 7.76
N ARG A 133 -6.26 15.12 7.48
CA ARG A 133 -6.64 16.15 8.45
C ARG A 133 -7.36 15.55 9.67
N TYR A 134 -8.24 14.59 9.46
CA TYR A 134 -8.98 13.95 10.55
C TYR A 134 -8.06 13.30 11.60
N LYS A 135 -6.95 12.69 11.19
CA LYS A 135 -6.00 12.01 12.08
C LYS A 135 -4.88 12.91 12.61
N THR A 136 -4.49 13.95 11.85
CA THR A 136 -3.28 14.72 12.14
C THR A 136 -3.54 16.21 12.43
N GLY A 137 -4.75 16.70 12.10
CA GLY A 137 -5.09 18.13 12.16
C GLY A 137 -4.62 18.93 10.94
N ASP A 138 -3.74 18.37 10.08
CA ASP A 138 -3.17 19.06 8.91
C ASP A 138 -3.52 18.33 7.61
N SER A 139 -4.27 18.99 6.72
CA SER A 139 -4.65 18.45 5.41
C SER A 139 -3.49 18.36 4.42
N ASN A 140 -2.44 19.15 4.63
CA ASN A 140 -1.26 19.25 3.78
C ASN A 140 -0.01 18.60 4.40
N LEU A 141 -0.20 17.69 5.36
CA LEU A 141 0.87 16.97 6.02
C LEU A 141 1.90 16.47 5.01
N SER A 142 3.16 16.89 5.19
CA SER A 142 4.29 16.43 4.36
C SER A 142 4.83 15.08 4.83
N PHE A 143 5.61 14.41 3.98
CA PHE A 143 6.28 13.17 4.38
C PHE A 143 7.24 13.38 5.57
N ALA A 144 7.96 14.50 5.63
CA ALA A 144 8.83 14.83 6.77
C ALA A 144 8.03 14.98 8.07
N GLN A 145 6.88 15.64 8.03
CA GLN A 145 6.01 15.77 9.19
C GLN A 145 5.42 14.43 9.64
N LEU A 146 5.02 13.56 8.68
CA LEU A 146 4.55 12.21 9.01
C LEU A 146 5.66 11.38 9.66
N HIS A 147 6.89 11.47 9.15
CA HIS A 147 8.05 10.83 9.75
C HIS A 147 8.29 11.32 11.19
N GLN A 148 8.20 12.62 11.43
CA GLN A 148 8.31 13.17 12.77
C GLN A 148 7.23 12.63 13.72
N LEU A 149 5.97 12.56 13.26
CA LEU A 149 4.89 11.93 14.03
C LEU A 149 5.18 10.45 14.34
N HIS A 150 5.76 9.71 13.38
CA HIS A 150 6.17 8.32 13.60
C HIS A 150 7.24 8.20 14.69
N LEU A 151 8.25 9.08 14.70
CA LEU A 151 9.29 9.08 15.73
C LEU A 151 8.76 9.39 17.14
N GLU A 152 7.73 10.22 17.23
CA GLU A 152 7.10 10.62 18.50
C GLU A 152 6.07 9.60 18.99
N ASN A 153 5.40 8.87 18.07
CA ASN A 153 4.31 7.98 18.41
C ASN A 153 4.21 6.82 17.40
N ASN A 154 4.42 5.60 17.88
CA ASN A 154 4.34 4.37 17.05
C ASN A 154 2.94 4.11 16.47
N LEU A 155 1.92 4.90 16.76
CA LEU A 155 0.64 4.87 16.07
C LEU A 155 0.81 5.22 14.59
N TYR A 156 1.64 6.23 14.29
CA TYR A 156 1.97 6.64 12.93
C TYR A 156 3.08 5.75 12.35
N LYS A 157 3.10 5.60 11.02
CA LYS A 157 4.09 4.79 10.31
C LYS A 157 4.69 5.61 9.17
N ASP A 158 5.94 5.33 8.83
CA ASP A 158 6.53 5.88 7.61
C ASP A 158 5.80 5.37 6.38
N PHE A 159 5.45 6.28 5.49
CA PHE A 159 4.69 5.99 4.30
C PHE A 159 5.50 6.18 3.03
N TYR A 160 5.33 5.23 2.10
CA TYR A 160 5.95 5.22 0.79
C TYR A 160 4.87 4.95 -0.25
N CYS A 161 4.87 5.68 -1.36
CA CYS A 161 4.04 5.30 -2.50
C CYS A 161 4.75 5.57 -3.82
N THR A 162 4.27 4.91 -4.87
CA THR A 162 4.89 4.99 -6.19
C THR A 162 4.10 5.89 -7.12
N GLY A 163 4.80 6.56 -8.02
CA GLY A 163 4.23 7.30 -9.14
C GLY A 163 5.03 7.07 -10.41
N THR A 164 4.38 7.15 -11.56
CA THR A 164 5.05 7.10 -12.87
C THR A 164 5.25 8.49 -13.42
N ASN A 165 6.49 8.89 -13.60
CA ASN A 165 6.86 10.14 -14.29
C ASN A 165 6.92 9.87 -15.80
N LEU A 166 5.86 10.27 -16.51
CA LEU A 166 5.79 10.08 -17.97
C LEU A 166 6.81 10.91 -18.74
N SER A 167 7.19 12.09 -18.21
CA SER A 167 8.15 12.96 -18.88
C SER A 167 9.56 12.39 -18.85
N LYS A 168 9.93 11.75 -17.74
CA LYS A 168 11.24 11.12 -17.55
C LYS A 168 11.25 9.62 -17.88
N GLN A 169 10.08 9.02 -18.17
CA GLN A 169 9.91 7.59 -18.45
C GLN A 169 10.43 6.69 -17.31
N GLN A 170 10.18 7.09 -16.06
CA GLN A 170 10.70 6.37 -14.89
C GLN A 170 9.67 6.26 -13.75
N LEU A 171 9.91 5.28 -12.90
CA LEU A 171 9.25 5.15 -11.61
C LEU A 171 9.86 6.17 -10.64
N GLU A 172 9.02 6.77 -9.81
CA GLU A 172 9.46 7.57 -8.67
C GLU A 172 8.78 7.09 -7.39
N VAL A 173 9.55 7.04 -6.31
CA VAL A 173 9.06 6.72 -4.97
C VAL A 173 8.90 8.02 -4.19
N PHE A 174 7.73 8.24 -3.63
CA PHE A 174 7.44 9.36 -2.74
C PHE A 174 7.51 8.89 -1.28
N SER A 175 8.38 9.51 -0.50
CA SER A 175 8.62 9.19 0.90
C SER A 175 9.35 10.34 1.60
N PHE A 176 9.56 10.23 2.92
CA PHE A 176 10.37 11.21 3.64
C PHE A 176 11.84 11.22 3.19
N GLU A 177 12.35 10.09 2.69
CA GLU A 177 13.73 9.96 2.20
C GLU A 177 13.92 10.64 0.83
N HIS A 178 12.92 10.59 -0.05
CA HIS A 178 13.03 11.05 -1.44
C HIS A 178 12.36 12.41 -1.68
N THR A 179 11.21 12.66 -1.03
CA THR A 179 10.38 13.84 -1.26
C THR A 179 9.84 14.41 0.06
N PRO A 180 10.72 14.78 1.03
CA PRO A 180 10.33 15.13 2.40
C PRO A 180 9.28 16.24 2.48
N ASN A 181 9.37 17.24 1.60
CA ASN A 181 8.48 18.41 1.63
C ASN A 181 7.20 18.24 0.81
N MET A 182 7.02 17.08 0.13
CA MET A 182 5.82 16.82 -0.66
C MET A 182 4.64 16.47 0.26
N PRO A 183 3.43 17.03 0.03
CA PRO A 183 2.23 16.61 0.75
C PRO A 183 1.89 15.15 0.47
N VAL A 184 1.64 14.38 1.53
CA VAL A 184 1.28 12.95 1.43
C VAL A 184 0.01 12.75 0.59
N GLY A 185 -0.99 13.61 0.75
CA GLY A 185 -2.23 13.55 -0.03
C GLY A 185 -2.02 13.73 -1.52
N LEU A 186 -1.10 14.60 -1.93
CA LEU A 186 -0.72 14.81 -3.33
C LEU A 186 -0.03 13.57 -3.91
N ALA A 187 0.87 12.95 -3.16
CA ALA A 187 1.54 11.71 -3.58
C ALA A 187 0.54 10.56 -3.78
N VAL A 188 -0.43 10.39 -2.85
CA VAL A 188 -1.51 9.40 -3.00
C VAL A 188 -2.42 9.73 -4.20
N ARG A 189 -2.72 11.03 -4.45
CA ARG A 189 -3.46 11.46 -5.64
C ARG A 189 -2.72 11.09 -6.94
N ILE A 190 -1.41 11.21 -6.98
CA ILE A 190 -0.58 10.75 -8.11
C ILE A 190 -0.66 9.24 -8.22
N SER A 191 -0.38 8.52 -7.13
CA SER A 191 -0.34 7.07 -7.10
C SER A 191 -1.67 6.42 -7.54
N GLY A 192 -2.82 7.04 -7.22
CA GLY A 192 -4.15 6.63 -7.70
C GLY A 192 -4.59 7.30 -9.00
N GLY A 193 -3.69 7.99 -9.67
CA GLY A 193 -3.95 8.77 -10.89
C GLY A 193 -3.99 7.93 -12.16
N ILE A 194 -4.99 7.06 -12.32
CA ILE A 194 -5.15 6.17 -13.48
C ILE A 194 -5.07 6.97 -14.79
N PRO A 195 -4.13 6.64 -15.71
CA PRO A 195 -3.97 7.34 -16.98
C PRO A 195 -5.27 7.39 -17.79
N PHE A 196 -5.51 8.51 -18.45
CA PHE A 196 -6.72 8.81 -19.24
C PHE A 196 -8.02 8.88 -18.42
N TYR A 197 -8.08 8.30 -17.23
CA TYR A 197 -9.23 8.40 -16.33
C TYR A 197 -9.20 9.70 -15.55
N PHE A 198 -8.09 9.96 -14.84
CA PHE A 198 -7.83 11.24 -14.18
C PHE A 198 -6.85 12.11 -14.99
N GLU A 199 -6.98 13.43 -14.90
CA GLU A 199 -5.96 14.35 -15.38
C GLU A 199 -4.63 14.06 -14.64
N PRO A 200 -3.48 13.99 -15.35
CA PRO A 200 -2.18 13.79 -14.71
C PRO A 200 -1.86 14.99 -13.80
N ILE A 201 -1.13 14.75 -12.76
CA ILE A 201 -0.59 15.81 -11.92
C ILE A 201 0.70 16.33 -12.56
N ILE A 202 0.83 17.65 -12.69
CA ILE A 202 1.99 18.30 -13.28
C ILE A 202 2.82 18.94 -12.16
N LEU A 203 4.07 18.51 -12.01
CA LEU A 203 4.98 19.02 -11.00
C LEU A 203 6.22 19.66 -11.67
N ASN A 204 6.84 20.61 -10.95
CA ASN A 204 8.19 21.07 -11.25
C ASN A 204 9.25 20.08 -10.71
N ASN A 205 10.54 20.38 -10.90
CA ASN A 205 11.62 19.52 -10.39
C ASN A 205 11.78 19.52 -8.86
N LEU A 206 11.06 20.38 -8.14
CA LEU A 206 11.00 20.42 -6.68
C LEU A 206 9.73 19.72 -6.13
N PHE A 207 9.03 18.93 -6.96
CA PHE A 207 7.78 18.23 -6.64
C PHE A 207 6.63 19.16 -6.22
N GLN A 208 6.64 20.41 -6.66
CA GLN A 208 5.57 21.38 -6.40
C GLN A 208 4.59 21.39 -7.58
N LYS A 209 3.28 21.41 -7.27
CA LYS A 209 2.19 21.40 -8.26
C LYS A 209 2.21 22.67 -9.11
N ILE A 210 2.15 22.49 -10.43
CA ILE A 210 2.04 23.56 -11.39
C ILE A 210 0.59 23.73 -11.79
N GLU A 211 -0.09 24.76 -11.27
CA GLU A 211 -1.50 25.02 -11.59
C GLU A 211 -1.70 25.69 -12.94
N LYS A 212 -0.84 26.66 -13.28
CA LYS A 212 -0.87 27.37 -14.57
C LYS A 212 0.47 27.14 -15.26
N PRO A 213 0.47 26.36 -16.34
CA PRO A 213 1.72 26.14 -17.08
C PRO A 213 2.18 27.44 -17.77
N ASP A 214 3.33 27.93 -17.35
CA ASP A 214 4.08 28.88 -18.16
C ASP A 214 4.82 28.15 -19.30
N THR A 215 5.33 28.89 -20.28
CA THR A 215 5.99 28.32 -21.46
C THR A 215 7.44 27.91 -21.21
N ILE A 216 7.99 28.16 -20.03
CA ILE A 216 9.45 28.14 -19.76
C ILE A 216 9.85 27.00 -18.81
N SER A 217 8.98 26.57 -17.90
CA SER A 217 9.33 25.57 -16.89
C SER A 217 9.26 24.13 -17.43
N PHE A 218 10.26 23.32 -17.09
CA PHE A 218 10.22 21.87 -17.33
C PHE A 218 9.09 21.24 -16.53
N ARG A 219 8.23 20.46 -17.18
CA ARG A 219 7.03 19.87 -16.61
C ARG A 219 7.16 18.37 -16.51
N ASN A 220 6.99 17.85 -15.31
CA ASN A 220 6.91 16.43 -15.09
C ASN A 220 5.43 16.03 -14.98
N TYR A 221 4.97 15.16 -15.87
CA TYR A 221 3.61 14.62 -15.88
C TYR A 221 3.59 13.31 -15.12
N TYR A 222 2.81 13.27 -14.03
CA TYR A 222 2.71 12.11 -13.15
C TYR A 222 1.37 11.41 -13.27
N VAL A 223 1.43 10.10 -13.30
CA VAL A 223 0.26 9.19 -13.29
C VAL A 223 0.49 8.05 -12.30
N ASP A 224 -0.49 7.13 -12.22
CA ASP A 224 -0.48 5.96 -11.35
C ASP A 224 0.85 5.17 -11.43
N GLY A 225 1.40 4.84 -10.27
CA GLY A 225 2.63 4.07 -10.16
C GLY A 225 2.51 2.64 -10.69
N GLY A 226 1.29 2.11 -10.77
CA GLY A 226 1.01 0.77 -11.30
C GLY A 226 1.36 0.58 -12.77
N MET A 227 1.65 1.65 -13.50
CA MET A 227 2.17 1.56 -14.87
C MET A 227 3.56 0.94 -14.94
N ILE A 228 4.39 1.08 -13.90
CA ILE A 228 5.75 0.54 -13.85
C ILE A 228 5.94 -0.44 -12.69
N ALA A 229 5.41 -0.13 -11.49
CA ALA A 229 5.54 -0.95 -10.30
C ALA A 229 4.20 -1.03 -9.54
N ASN A 230 3.33 -1.95 -9.98
CA ASN A 230 2.02 -2.14 -9.34
C ASN A 230 2.12 -2.82 -7.97
N TYR A 231 3.14 -3.67 -7.78
CA TYR A 231 3.44 -4.35 -6.53
C TYR A 231 4.90 -4.16 -6.15
N PRO A 232 5.26 -3.06 -5.45
CA PRO A 232 6.65 -2.70 -5.16
C PRO A 232 7.22 -3.48 -3.98
N ILE A 233 7.12 -4.82 -3.97
CA ILE A 233 7.49 -5.68 -2.81
C ILE A 233 8.96 -5.54 -2.40
N SER A 234 9.84 -5.19 -3.34
CA SER A 234 11.27 -5.01 -3.11
C SER A 234 11.66 -3.63 -2.59
N ILE A 235 10.72 -2.72 -2.40
CA ILE A 235 11.00 -1.32 -2.00
C ILE A 235 11.83 -1.20 -0.69
N PHE A 236 11.75 -2.19 0.19
CA PHE A 236 12.49 -2.26 1.45
C PHE A 236 13.63 -3.30 1.42
N ASP A 237 13.93 -3.87 0.27
CA ASP A 237 15.06 -4.75 0.06
C ASP A 237 16.35 -3.93 -0.13
N THR A 238 17.51 -4.56 -0.12
CA THR A 238 18.79 -3.88 -0.32
C THR A 238 19.42 -4.35 -1.62
N CYS A 239 19.84 -3.42 -2.47
CA CYS A 239 20.63 -3.76 -3.64
C CYS A 239 22.10 -4.01 -3.25
N GLN A 240 22.63 -5.19 -3.57
CA GLN A 240 23.99 -5.61 -3.15
C GLN A 240 25.09 -4.67 -3.68
N ASN A 241 24.87 -4.07 -4.83
CA ASN A 241 25.84 -3.15 -5.46
C ASN A 241 25.49 -1.66 -5.22
N GLY A 242 24.55 -1.38 -4.31
CA GLY A 242 23.96 -0.06 -4.15
C GLY A 242 22.92 0.26 -5.25
N GLY A 243 22.16 1.31 -5.05
CA GLY A 243 21.12 1.77 -5.99
C GLY A 243 19.70 1.44 -5.55
N ASP A 244 18.74 1.70 -6.44
CA ASP A 244 17.33 1.56 -6.19
C ASP A 244 16.90 0.08 -6.18
N PRO A 245 16.34 -0.43 -5.07
CA PRO A 245 15.87 -1.81 -4.97
C PRO A 245 14.81 -2.19 -6.01
N LEU A 246 14.01 -1.23 -6.48
CA LEU A 246 12.95 -1.47 -7.47
C LEU A 246 13.46 -1.67 -8.89
N SER A 247 14.74 -1.42 -9.14
CA SER A 247 15.41 -1.64 -10.43
C SER A 247 16.62 -2.58 -10.36
N CYS A 248 16.89 -3.14 -9.18
CA CYS A 248 18.08 -3.95 -8.91
C CYS A 248 17.91 -5.42 -9.32
N GLU A 249 18.95 -5.99 -9.94
CA GLU A 249 19.00 -7.41 -10.32
C GLU A 249 19.43 -8.33 -9.17
N HIS A 250 20.30 -7.82 -8.28
CA HIS A 250 20.86 -8.59 -7.16
C HIS A 250 20.36 -8.04 -5.81
N LEU A 251 19.17 -8.50 -5.41
CA LEU A 251 18.53 -8.09 -4.17
C LEU A 251 18.90 -8.97 -2.99
N GLN A 252 19.20 -8.35 -1.87
CA GLN A 252 19.13 -8.96 -0.56
C GLN A 252 17.75 -8.72 0.02
N PHE A 253 16.97 -9.79 0.12
CA PHE A 253 15.56 -9.70 0.53
C PHE A 253 15.42 -9.39 2.02
N ASN A 254 14.60 -8.39 2.34
CA ASN A 254 14.24 -8.07 3.70
C ASN A 254 13.13 -9.01 4.19
N GLN A 255 13.49 -9.97 5.05
CA GLN A 255 12.56 -10.96 5.61
C GLN A 255 11.51 -10.36 6.55
N GLN A 256 11.68 -9.11 6.98
CA GLN A 256 10.70 -8.38 7.77
C GLN A 256 9.63 -7.68 6.92
N THR A 257 9.66 -7.86 5.60
CA THR A 257 8.66 -7.30 4.68
C THR A 257 7.55 -8.31 4.45
N LEU A 258 6.31 -7.87 4.70
CA LEU A 258 5.08 -8.59 4.37
C LEU A 258 4.37 -7.86 3.24
N GLY A 259 4.03 -8.56 2.19
CA GLY A 259 3.25 -8.03 1.08
C GLY A 259 1.82 -8.55 1.05
N ILE A 260 0.89 -7.77 0.51
CA ILE A 260 -0.46 -8.23 0.18
C ILE A 260 -0.73 -7.94 -1.29
N LYS A 261 -0.98 -9.00 -2.05
CA LYS A 261 -1.22 -8.97 -3.49
C LYS A 261 -2.63 -9.41 -3.83
N LEU A 262 -3.26 -8.70 -4.76
CA LEU A 262 -4.64 -8.96 -5.20
C LEU A 262 -4.63 -9.80 -6.47
N GLU A 263 -5.04 -11.07 -6.38
CA GLU A 263 -4.90 -12.04 -7.47
C GLU A 263 -6.21 -12.71 -7.91
N ARG A 264 -6.21 -13.22 -9.13
CA ARG A 264 -7.29 -14.08 -9.64
C ARG A 264 -7.29 -15.43 -8.93
N PRO A 265 -8.47 -16.04 -8.67
CA PRO A 265 -8.53 -17.38 -8.10
C PRO A 265 -7.63 -18.39 -8.84
N ALA A 266 -7.74 -18.45 -10.17
CA ALA A 266 -6.93 -19.36 -10.99
C ALA A 266 -5.42 -19.09 -10.90
N GLN A 267 -5.00 -17.83 -10.64
CA GLN A 267 -3.59 -17.51 -10.44
C GLN A 267 -3.11 -18.00 -9.07
N ILE A 268 -3.94 -17.83 -8.02
CA ILE A 268 -3.63 -18.35 -6.67
C ILE A 268 -3.48 -19.87 -6.71
N ASP A 269 -4.38 -20.57 -7.43
CA ASP A 269 -4.30 -22.03 -7.61
C ASP A 269 -3.01 -22.44 -8.35
N SER A 270 -2.62 -21.69 -9.40
CA SER A 270 -1.36 -21.90 -10.10
C SER A 270 -0.16 -21.73 -9.18
N LEU A 271 -0.14 -20.67 -8.36
CA LEU A 271 0.93 -20.40 -7.39
C LEU A 271 1.02 -21.48 -6.30
N LYS A 272 -0.11 -21.98 -5.80
CA LYS A 272 -0.17 -23.08 -4.82
C LYS A 272 0.42 -24.38 -5.39
N ASN A 273 0.23 -24.63 -6.67
CA ASN A 273 0.76 -25.80 -7.38
C ASN A 273 2.18 -25.59 -7.92
N ASN A 274 2.91 -24.58 -7.44
CA ASN A 274 4.25 -24.22 -7.90
C ASN A 274 4.38 -24.04 -9.43
N SER A 275 3.28 -23.70 -10.09
CA SER A 275 3.26 -23.38 -11.51
C SER A 275 3.44 -21.88 -11.70
N ASN A 276 4.37 -21.51 -12.58
CA ASN A 276 4.57 -20.11 -12.99
C ASN A 276 3.69 -19.72 -14.18
N ASN A 277 2.83 -20.65 -14.65
CA ASN A 277 1.95 -20.41 -15.79
C ASN A 277 0.83 -19.45 -15.41
N ILE A 278 0.61 -18.45 -16.25
CA ILE A 278 -0.52 -17.55 -16.13
C ILE A 278 -1.75 -18.26 -16.69
N PRO A 279 -2.80 -18.46 -15.91
CA PRO A 279 -4.05 -18.99 -16.42
C PRO A 279 -4.62 -18.09 -17.53
N PRO A 280 -5.09 -18.67 -18.64
CA PRO A 280 -5.59 -17.92 -19.78
C PRO A 280 -6.82 -17.08 -19.44
N PHE A 281 -7.02 -15.99 -20.16
CA PHE A 281 -8.26 -15.24 -20.16
C PHE A 281 -9.25 -15.79 -21.19
N LYS A 282 -10.51 -15.91 -20.81
CA LYS A 282 -11.61 -16.17 -21.77
C LYS A 282 -12.05 -14.82 -22.34
N ILE A 283 -11.88 -14.62 -23.66
CA ILE A 283 -12.22 -13.38 -24.36
C ILE A 283 -13.45 -13.64 -25.23
N ARG A 284 -14.60 -13.06 -24.86
CA ARG A 284 -15.88 -13.20 -25.57
C ARG A 284 -16.49 -11.84 -25.95
N SER A 285 -15.88 -10.74 -25.52
CA SER A 285 -16.37 -9.38 -25.76
C SER A 285 -15.20 -8.40 -25.88
N PHE A 286 -15.42 -7.26 -26.53
CA PHE A 286 -14.43 -6.18 -26.59
C PHE A 286 -13.98 -5.71 -25.22
N LYS A 287 -14.88 -5.68 -24.25
CA LYS A 287 -14.56 -5.32 -22.85
C LYS A 287 -13.61 -6.32 -22.19
N GLU A 288 -13.77 -7.62 -22.47
CA GLU A 288 -12.87 -8.67 -21.98
C GLU A 288 -11.51 -8.63 -22.69
N TYR A 289 -11.52 -8.31 -23.99
CA TYR A 289 -10.28 -8.08 -24.75
C TYR A 289 -9.44 -6.96 -24.14
N ILE A 290 -10.03 -5.78 -23.92
CA ILE A 290 -9.32 -4.66 -23.28
C ILE A 290 -8.84 -5.03 -21.87
N HIS A 291 -9.64 -5.77 -21.11
CA HIS A 291 -9.23 -6.22 -19.78
C HIS A 291 -8.03 -7.20 -19.84
N ALA A 292 -8.07 -8.16 -20.74
CA ALA A 292 -6.97 -9.10 -20.94
C ALA A 292 -5.68 -8.40 -21.41
N PHE A 293 -5.81 -7.43 -22.32
CA PHE A 293 -4.69 -6.62 -22.79
C PHE A 293 -4.07 -5.80 -21.65
N ASN A 294 -4.87 -5.04 -20.92
CA ASN A 294 -4.38 -4.24 -19.79
C ASN A 294 -3.71 -5.10 -18.71
N ASN A 295 -4.31 -6.26 -18.40
CA ASN A 295 -3.73 -7.20 -17.44
C ASN A 295 -2.39 -7.74 -17.95
N LEU A 296 -2.29 -8.09 -19.23
CA LEU A 296 -1.03 -8.58 -19.82
C LEU A 296 0.07 -7.51 -19.70
N VAL A 297 -0.22 -6.25 -20.01
CA VAL A 297 0.76 -5.15 -19.91
C VAL A 297 1.23 -4.99 -18.47
N ILE A 298 0.29 -4.85 -17.50
CA ILE A 298 0.62 -4.67 -16.09
C ILE A 298 1.41 -5.88 -15.57
N GLU A 299 0.97 -7.10 -15.83
CA GLU A 299 1.65 -8.32 -15.40
C GLU A 299 3.06 -8.44 -16.02
N THR A 300 3.23 -8.07 -17.29
CA THR A 300 4.53 -8.11 -17.95
C THR A 300 5.50 -7.11 -17.31
N LEU A 301 5.05 -5.91 -17.01
CA LEU A 301 5.86 -4.89 -16.35
C LEU A 301 6.24 -5.27 -14.91
N ASN A 302 5.34 -5.94 -14.18
CA ASN A 302 5.56 -6.36 -12.80
C ASN A 302 6.37 -7.66 -12.65
N ARG A 303 6.58 -8.42 -13.75
CA ARG A 303 7.33 -9.69 -13.73
C ARG A 303 8.85 -9.55 -13.83
N LYS A 304 9.39 -8.38 -13.72
CA LYS A 304 10.83 -8.15 -13.87
C LYS A 304 11.72 -8.89 -12.86
N TYR A 305 11.15 -9.53 -11.85
CA TYR A 305 11.92 -10.16 -10.79
C TYR A 305 11.88 -11.69 -10.85
N PRO A 306 13.03 -12.35 -11.11
CA PRO A 306 13.10 -13.81 -11.30
C PRO A 306 12.96 -14.63 -10.01
N ASN A 307 12.89 -14.02 -8.82
CA ASN A 307 12.92 -14.76 -7.56
C ASN A 307 11.53 -14.96 -6.95
N LEU A 308 10.70 -15.72 -7.67
CA LEU A 308 9.31 -15.98 -7.29
C LEU A 308 9.15 -16.67 -5.93
N GLU A 309 10.10 -17.50 -5.51
CA GLU A 309 10.03 -18.22 -4.23
C GLU A 309 10.15 -17.28 -3.03
N ASN A 310 11.11 -16.35 -3.05
CA ASN A 310 11.26 -15.36 -1.99
C ASN A 310 10.08 -14.37 -1.94
N GLU A 311 9.48 -14.04 -3.09
CA GLU A 311 8.26 -13.24 -3.13
C GLU A 311 7.08 -14.00 -2.52
N LYS A 312 6.88 -15.27 -2.86
CA LYS A 312 5.81 -16.12 -2.31
C LYS A 312 5.86 -16.22 -0.79
N ASN A 313 7.05 -16.40 -0.25
CA ASN A 313 7.25 -16.63 1.19
C ASN A 313 6.91 -15.42 2.06
N ARG A 314 6.81 -14.23 1.50
CA ARG A 314 6.48 -12.99 2.19
C ARG A 314 5.25 -12.26 1.61
N THR A 315 4.44 -12.94 0.80
CA THR A 315 3.26 -12.36 0.14
C THR A 315 1.99 -13.12 0.50
N ILE A 316 0.99 -12.38 0.96
CA ILE A 316 -0.39 -12.85 1.14
C ILE A 316 -1.14 -12.59 -0.16
N TYR A 317 -1.63 -13.64 -0.80
CA TYR A 317 -2.41 -13.55 -2.03
C TYR A 317 -3.90 -13.53 -1.72
N VAL A 318 -4.55 -12.39 -1.95
CA VAL A 318 -5.99 -12.21 -1.71
C VAL A 318 -6.76 -12.34 -3.00
N SER A 319 -7.71 -13.26 -3.03
CA SER A 319 -8.58 -13.47 -4.19
C SER A 319 -9.55 -12.29 -4.37
N TYR A 320 -9.56 -11.68 -5.55
CA TYR A 320 -10.60 -10.71 -5.91
C TYR A 320 -11.76 -11.33 -6.69
N GLY A 321 -11.81 -12.66 -6.81
CA GLY A 321 -12.85 -13.38 -7.55
C GLY A 321 -12.94 -12.93 -9.01
N THR A 322 -14.12 -12.49 -9.43
CA THR A 322 -14.38 -11.96 -10.79
C THR A 322 -14.46 -10.44 -10.85
N ILE A 323 -14.14 -9.72 -9.77
CA ILE A 323 -14.25 -8.26 -9.70
C ILE A 323 -13.16 -7.61 -10.55
N ARG A 324 -13.58 -6.68 -11.41
CA ARG A 324 -12.68 -5.91 -12.26
C ARG A 324 -12.11 -4.71 -11.50
N SER A 325 -10.89 -4.28 -11.83
CA SER A 325 -10.19 -3.13 -11.22
C SER A 325 -10.72 -1.76 -11.66
N THR A 326 -11.97 -1.68 -12.12
CA THR A 326 -12.58 -0.42 -12.60
C THR A 326 -13.07 0.44 -11.45
N VAL A 327 -12.99 1.76 -11.61
CA VAL A 327 -13.56 2.73 -10.66
C VAL A 327 -15.09 2.75 -10.82
N ARG A 328 -15.79 2.12 -9.90
CA ARG A 328 -17.26 2.00 -9.89
C ARG A 328 -17.78 1.73 -8.48
N LYS A 329 -19.04 2.06 -8.28
CA LYS A 329 -19.75 1.62 -7.07
C LYS A 329 -19.89 0.09 -7.05
N MET A 330 -19.53 -0.54 -5.95
CA MET A 330 -19.67 -1.98 -5.75
C MET A 330 -20.99 -2.32 -5.06
N LYS A 331 -21.53 -3.50 -5.37
CA LYS A 331 -22.69 -4.07 -4.68
C LYS A 331 -22.30 -4.51 -3.27
N PRO A 332 -23.24 -4.50 -2.29
CA PRO A 332 -22.95 -4.97 -0.93
C PRO A 332 -22.32 -6.36 -0.88
N ALA A 333 -22.84 -7.32 -1.66
CA ALA A 333 -22.30 -8.68 -1.72
C ALA A 333 -20.86 -8.75 -2.27
N GLU A 334 -20.48 -7.88 -3.21
CA GLU A 334 -19.10 -7.79 -3.71
C GLU A 334 -18.16 -7.25 -2.63
N LYS A 335 -18.61 -6.28 -1.85
CA LYS A 335 -17.84 -5.71 -0.72
C LYS A 335 -17.60 -6.75 0.35
N GLU A 336 -18.65 -7.50 0.72
CA GLU A 336 -18.56 -8.56 1.72
C GLU A 336 -17.65 -9.70 1.28
N MET A 337 -17.76 -10.12 0.01
CA MET A 337 -16.89 -11.15 -0.56
C MET A 337 -15.40 -10.72 -0.50
N LEU A 338 -15.07 -9.49 -0.89
CA LEU A 338 -13.70 -8.99 -0.84
C LEU A 338 -13.16 -8.91 0.59
N PHE A 339 -13.97 -8.42 1.53
CA PHE A 339 -13.61 -8.38 2.93
C PHE A 339 -13.28 -9.78 3.46
N ASN A 340 -14.19 -10.75 3.27
CA ASN A 340 -14.00 -12.12 3.73
C ASN A 340 -12.80 -12.80 3.06
N ASN A 341 -12.56 -12.54 1.76
CA ASN A 341 -11.37 -13.04 1.08
C ASN A 341 -10.08 -12.47 1.69
N GLY A 342 -10.08 -11.21 2.10
CA GLY A 342 -8.97 -10.60 2.83
C GLY A 342 -8.70 -11.28 4.17
N VAL A 343 -9.73 -11.48 4.99
CA VAL A 343 -9.65 -12.20 6.27
C VAL A 343 -9.09 -13.61 6.08
N ASN A 344 -9.69 -14.38 5.17
CA ASN A 344 -9.31 -15.77 4.94
C ASN A 344 -7.87 -15.90 4.43
N ALA A 345 -7.44 -15.03 3.51
CA ALA A 345 -6.09 -15.08 2.96
C ALA A 345 -5.01 -14.84 4.02
N VAL A 346 -5.26 -13.91 4.95
CA VAL A 346 -4.34 -13.67 6.08
C VAL A 346 -4.35 -14.85 7.04
N ALA A 347 -5.53 -15.36 7.42
CA ALA A 347 -5.64 -16.50 8.32
C ALA A 347 -4.94 -17.73 7.75
N ASP A 348 -5.12 -18.04 6.46
CA ASP A 348 -4.44 -19.15 5.78
C ASP A 348 -2.92 -18.96 5.79
N PHE A 349 -2.44 -17.76 5.47
CA PHE A 349 -1.00 -17.47 5.45
C PHE A 349 -0.35 -17.60 6.83
N LEU A 350 -1.01 -17.14 7.90
CA LEU A 350 -0.50 -17.23 9.25
C LEU A 350 -0.57 -18.64 9.84
N ASN A 351 -1.50 -19.47 9.39
CA ASN A 351 -1.62 -20.88 9.80
C ASN A 351 -0.55 -21.77 9.14
N LEU A 352 0.05 -21.32 8.03
CA LEU A 352 1.16 -22.01 7.35
C LEU A 352 2.53 -21.62 7.89
N LYS A 353 2.63 -20.63 8.78
CA LYS A 353 3.84 -20.13 9.43
C LYS A 353 3.90 -20.51 10.90
#